data_ffb387d94989e30243e44783012ca88b
#
_entry.id   ffb387d94989e30243e44783012ca88b
#
_cell.length_a   1.000
_cell.length_b   1.000
_cell.length_c   1.000
_cell.angle_alpha   90.00
_cell.angle_beta   90.00
_cell.angle_gamma   90.00
#
_symmetry.space_group_name_H-M   'P 1'
#
loop_
_entity.id
_entity.type
_entity.pdbx_description
1 polymer ?
#
loop_
_entity_poly.entity_id
_entity_poly.type
_entity_poly.pdbx_seq_one_letter_code
_entity_poly.pdbx_strand_id
1 'polypeptide(L)'
;MPNTPCRRTLLRTGLASVAALGLPSARACEFDAPNFKLIHPWTRASLDGADAAVVSMVFDQVTAADVLVGVHTALASSAQMGGAGASAAMHFAIPKGRRSALSEAGTHLRLLGLRQPLQVGRAYPMTLIFVRAGPLQTLLTVDYARFL
;
A
#
# COMPACT_ATOMS: atom_id res chain seq x y z
N MET A 1 -12.89 5.93 14.64
CA MET A 1 -12.51 6.91 13.61
C MET A 1 -13.02 6.40 12.26
N PRO A 2 -13.75 7.18 11.51
CA PRO A 2 -14.27 6.71 10.24
C PRO A 2 -13.14 6.52 9.24
N ASN A 3 -12.99 5.29 8.76
CA ASN A 3 -12.12 4.98 7.63
C ASN A 3 -12.63 5.72 6.41
N THR A 4 -11.87 6.69 5.93
CA THR A 4 -12.18 7.36 4.67
C THR A 4 -11.75 6.43 3.54
N PRO A 5 -12.68 5.85 2.78
CA PRO A 5 -12.31 5.01 1.64
C PRO A 5 -11.65 5.88 0.57
N CYS A 6 -10.66 5.33 -0.12
CA CYS A 6 -10.12 5.90 -1.35
C CYS A 6 -11.24 5.96 -2.41
N ARG A 7 -12.08 6.97 -2.36
CA ARG A 7 -13.15 7.18 -3.34
C ARG A 7 -12.63 8.00 -4.52
N ARG A 8 -12.57 7.37 -5.68
CA ARG A 8 -12.65 8.09 -6.95
C ARG A 8 -14.09 8.53 -7.14
N THR A 9 -14.39 9.80 -6.84
CA THR A 9 -15.70 10.39 -7.16
C THR A 9 -15.63 10.90 -8.60
N LEU A 10 -16.38 10.25 -9.48
CA LEU A 10 -16.67 10.73 -10.82
C LEU A 10 -17.55 11.98 -10.73
N LEU A 11 -17.01 13.11 -11.16
CA LEU A 11 -17.76 14.35 -11.33
C LEU A 11 -18.68 14.25 -12.56
N ARG A 12 -19.98 14.32 -12.32
CA ARG A 12 -20.95 14.65 -13.34
C ARG A 12 -21.16 16.18 -13.37
N THR A 13 -21.07 16.70 -14.57
CA THR A 13 -21.28 18.05 -15.08
C THR A 13 -22.38 18.88 -14.42
N GLY A 14 -22.07 20.14 -14.11
CA GLY A 14 -22.99 21.24 -13.91
C GLY A 14 -22.26 22.57 -14.09
N LEU A 15 -22.77 23.42 -14.98
CA LEU A 15 -22.19 24.68 -15.47
C LEU A 15 -22.15 25.78 -14.38
N ALA A 16 -21.10 26.62 -14.50
CA ALA A 16 -20.96 28.03 -14.15
C ALA A 16 -20.84 28.42 -12.67
N SER A 17 -19.61 28.77 -12.28
CA SER A 17 -19.21 30.04 -11.67
C SER A 17 -17.74 29.98 -11.30
N VAL A 18 -16.97 30.95 -11.78
CA VAL A 18 -15.54 31.11 -11.50
C VAL A 18 -15.35 31.44 -10.03
N ALA A 19 -14.92 30.46 -9.26
CA ALA A 19 -14.25 30.67 -7.99
C ALA A 19 -12.94 29.86 -8.07
N ALA A 20 -11.82 30.51 -7.83
CA ALA A 20 -10.51 29.89 -7.73
C ALA A 20 -10.51 28.93 -6.54
N LEU A 21 -11.08 27.74 -6.76
CA LEU A 21 -11.02 26.62 -5.83
C LEU A 21 -9.71 25.92 -6.09
N GLY A 22 -8.81 25.99 -5.11
CA GLY A 22 -7.61 25.17 -5.10
C GLY A 22 -7.98 23.72 -5.43
N LEU A 23 -7.43 23.19 -6.53
CA LEU A 23 -7.60 21.81 -6.93
C LEU A 23 -7.18 20.94 -5.73
N PRO A 24 -8.04 20.08 -5.20
CA PRO A 24 -7.57 19.10 -4.24
C PRO A 24 -6.51 18.27 -4.96
N SER A 25 -5.26 18.39 -4.53
CA SER A 25 -4.22 17.48 -4.98
C SER A 25 -4.75 16.07 -4.77
N ALA A 26 -4.72 15.26 -5.84
CA ALA A 26 -5.05 13.84 -5.74
C ALA A 26 -4.10 13.24 -4.71
N ARG A 27 -4.55 13.10 -3.47
CA ARG A 27 -3.77 12.46 -2.43
C ARG A 27 -3.66 11.00 -2.79
N ALA A 28 -2.44 10.52 -2.94
CA ALA A 28 -2.17 9.10 -2.89
C ALA A 28 -2.82 8.53 -1.63
N CYS A 29 -3.29 7.27 -1.68
CA CYS A 29 -3.90 6.64 -0.52
C CYS A 29 -2.91 6.65 0.64
N GLU A 30 -3.24 7.39 1.68
CA GLU A 30 -2.44 7.54 2.89
C GLU A 30 -3.16 6.91 4.06
N PHE A 31 -2.41 6.25 4.92
CA PHE A 31 -2.92 5.61 6.14
C PHE A 31 -2.09 6.06 7.33
N ASP A 32 -2.75 6.61 8.33
CA ASP A 32 -2.08 7.12 9.51
C ASP A 32 -1.95 6.02 10.57
N ALA A 33 -0.72 5.72 10.95
CA ALA A 33 -0.38 4.94 12.13
C ALA A 33 0.03 5.90 13.28
N PRO A 34 0.06 5.44 14.52
CA PRO A 34 0.42 6.31 15.66
C PRO A 34 1.80 6.97 15.54
N ASN A 35 2.75 6.32 14.86
CA ASN A 35 4.16 6.69 14.81
C ASN A 35 4.73 6.87 13.39
N PHE A 36 3.91 6.70 12.35
CA PHE A 36 4.31 6.97 10.96
C PHE A 36 3.09 7.17 10.05
N LYS A 37 3.34 7.62 8.84
CA LYS A 37 2.37 7.64 7.75
C LYS A 37 2.76 6.61 6.69
N LEU A 38 1.83 5.73 6.35
CA LEU A 38 1.95 4.79 5.24
C LEU A 38 1.37 5.41 3.97
N ILE A 39 2.15 5.44 2.91
CA ILE A 39 1.77 6.09 1.66
C ILE A 39 1.70 5.04 0.55
N HIS A 40 0.55 5.01 -0.11
CA HIS A 40 0.30 4.33 -1.37
C HIS A 40 0.80 2.87 -1.42
N PRO A 41 0.20 1.96 -0.65
CA PRO A 41 0.42 0.53 -0.88
C PRO A 41 -0.12 0.15 -2.26
N TRP A 42 0.75 -0.36 -3.14
CA TRP A 42 0.36 -0.68 -4.50
C TRP A 42 1.05 -1.93 -5.02
N THR A 43 0.44 -2.52 -6.04
CA THR A 43 0.96 -3.65 -6.79
C THR A 43 0.59 -3.52 -8.26
N ARG A 44 1.20 -4.33 -9.12
CA ARG A 44 0.82 -4.43 -10.52
C ARG A 44 -0.37 -5.34 -10.70
N ALA A 45 -1.10 -5.14 -11.78
CA ALA A 45 -2.07 -6.13 -12.25
C ALA A 45 -1.39 -7.47 -12.49
N SER A 46 -2.05 -8.55 -12.14
CA SER A 46 -1.56 -9.90 -12.37
C SER A 46 -2.35 -10.57 -13.50
N LEU A 47 -1.67 -11.45 -14.22
CA LEU A 47 -2.31 -12.33 -15.21
C LEU A 47 -3.11 -13.44 -14.52
N ASP A 48 -4.04 -14.04 -15.26
CA ASP A 48 -4.74 -15.23 -14.80
C ASP A 48 -3.73 -16.35 -14.52
N GLY A 49 -3.86 -16.99 -13.37
CA GLY A 49 -2.94 -18.05 -12.94
C GLY A 49 -1.61 -17.57 -12.34
N ALA A 50 -1.38 -16.25 -12.23
CA ALA A 50 -0.23 -15.75 -11.49
C ALA A 50 -0.30 -16.15 -10.02
N ASP A 51 0.82 -16.66 -9.49
CA ASP A 51 0.90 -17.17 -8.12
C ASP A 51 1.43 -16.14 -7.11
N ALA A 52 2.07 -15.08 -7.58
CA ALA A 52 2.70 -14.08 -6.73
C ALA A 52 2.47 -12.65 -7.19
N ALA A 53 2.51 -11.71 -6.24
CA ALA A 53 2.50 -10.29 -6.49
C ALA A 53 3.53 -9.57 -5.62
N VAL A 54 4.13 -8.52 -6.16
CA VAL A 54 5.04 -7.63 -5.44
C VAL A 54 4.28 -6.41 -4.97
N VAL A 55 4.40 -6.09 -3.69
CA VAL A 55 3.76 -4.92 -3.07
C VAL A 55 4.82 -3.90 -2.70
N SER A 56 4.59 -2.68 -3.12
CA SER A 56 5.41 -1.50 -2.85
C SER A 56 4.65 -0.50 -1.99
N MET A 57 5.35 0.21 -1.10
CA MET A 57 4.78 1.24 -0.24
C MET A 57 5.86 2.11 0.36
N VAL A 58 5.48 3.27 0.87
CA VAL A 58 6.39 4.23 1.50
C VAL A 58 5.97 4.48 2.94
N PHE A 59 6.95 4.52 3.84
CA PHE A 59 6.79 4.95 5.23
C PHE A 59 7.42 6.31 5.38
N ASP A 60 6.65 7.28 5.84
CA ASP A 60 7.07 8.66 6.00
C ASP A 60 6.63 9.23 7.36
N GLN A 61 7.15 10.40 7.74
CA GLN A 61 6.84 11.06 9.01
C GLN A 61 7.00 10.12 10.22
N VAL A 62 8.08 9.37 10.23
CA VAL A 62 8.34 8.36 11.26
C VAL A 62 8.82 9.03 12.55
N THR A 63 7.95 9.09 13.55
CA THR A 63 8.22 9.71 14.86
C THR A 63 8.82 8.75 15.88
N ALA A 64 8.63 7.46 15.69
CA ALA A 64 9.25 6.38 16.47
C ALA A 64 9.52 5.18 15.55
N ALA A 65 10.65 4.52 15.77
CA ALA A 65 11.01 3.33 15.00
C ALA A 65 9.98 2.21 15.19
N ASP A 66 9.77 1.42 14.12
CA ASP A 66 8.86 0.28 14.13
C ASP A 66 9.39 -0.84 13.24
N VAL A 67 8.71 -1.97 13.23
CA VAL A 67 9.03 -3.12 12.38
C VAL A 67 7.74 -3.71 11.82
N LEU A 68 7.68 -3.88 10.51
CA LEU A 68 6.63 -4.65 9.86
C LEU A 68 6.92 -6.15 10.07
N VAL A 69 6.00 -6.85 10.69
CA VAL A 69 6.19 -8.27 11.08
C VAL A 69 5.11 -9.21 10.53
N GLY A 70 4.10 -8.68 9.87
CA GLY A 70 3.05 -9.53 9.31
C GLY A 70 2.15 -8.83 8.32
N VAL A 71 1.46 -9.64 7.53
CA VAL A 71 0.45 -9.19 6.57
C VAL A 71 -0.71 -10.17 6.58
N HIS A 72 -1.93 -9.64 6.62
CA HIS A 72 -3.16 -10.41 6.45
C HIS A 72 -3.97 -9.84 5.28
N THR A 73 -4.30 -10.69 4.33
CA THR A 73 -5.17 -10.37 3.21
C THR A 73 -5.87 -11.63 2.70
N ALA A 74 -7.09 -11.49 2.20
CA ALA A 74 -7.81 -12.57 1.54
C ALA A 74 -7.27 -12.88 0.13
N LEU A 75 -6.40 -12.01 -0.41
CA LEU A 75 -5.87 -12.14 -1.77
C LEU A 75 -4.86 -13.27 -1.94
N ALA A 76 -4.15 -13.63 -0.89
CA ALA A 76 -3.02 -14.55 -0.93
C ALA A 76 -3.01 -15.48 0.27
N SER A 77 -2.35 -16.62 0.13
CA SER A 77 -2.22 -17.59 1.22
C SER A 77 -1.11 -17.25 2.20
N SER A 78 -0.08 -16.53 1.76
CA SER A 78 1.06 -16.14 2.59
C SER A 78 1.76 -14.89 2.05
N ALA A 79 2.65 -14.34 2.86
CA ALA A 79 3.48 -13.20 2.50
C ALA A 79 4.90 -13.39 3.03
N GLN A 80 5.88 -12.86 2.32
CA GLN A 80 7.29 -12.88 2.72
C GLN A 80 8.01 -11.63 2.21
N MET A 81 9.23 -11.41 2.71
CA MET A 81 10.11 -10.37 2.17
C MET A 81 10.83 -10.90 0.92
N GLY A 82 10.94 -10.04 -0.09
CA GLY A 82 11.64 -10.32 -1.33
C GLY A 82 12.66 -9.25 -1.70
N GLY A 83 13.40 -9.47 -2.78
CA GLY A 83 14.44 -8.56 -3.25
C GLY A 83 15.72 -8.61 -2.42
N ALA A 84 16.37 -7.46 -2.23
CA ALA A 84 17.65 -7.36 -1.50
C ALA A 84 17.55 -7.81 -0.03
N GLY A 85 16.38 -7.66 0.58
CA GLY A 85 16.08 -8.10 1.95
C GLY A 85 15.29 -9.41 2.02
N ALA A 86 15.44 -10.30 1.03
CA ALA A 86 14.66 -11.53 0.95
C ALA A 86 14.82 -12.39 2.21
N SER A 87 13.68 -12.79 2.78
CA SER A 87 13.60 -13.64 3.96
C SER A 87 12.23 -14.32 4.00
N ALA A 88 12.19 -15.57 4.44
CA ALA A 88 10.92 -16.24 4.73
C ALA A 88 10.18 -15.60 5.91
N ALA A 89 10.93 -15.03 6.86
CA ALA A 89 10.36 -14.27 7.96
C ALA A 89 10.01 -12.86 7.52
N MET A 90 8.81 -12.41 7.90
CA MET A 90 8.39 -11.03 7.70
C MET A 90 9.09 -10.12 8.70
N HIS A 91 10.03 -9.33 8.22
CA HIS A 91 10.76 -8.37 9.04
C HIS A 91 11.29 -7.22 8.20
N PHE A 92 10.69 -6.04 8.33
CA PHE A 92 11.18 -4.82 7.69
C PHE A 92 11.25 -3.69 8.71
N ALA A 93 12.48 -3.22 8.98
CA ALA A 93 12.74 -2.14 9.93
C ALA A 93 12.36 -0.77 9.34
N ILE A 94 11.66 0.02 10.13
CA ILE A 94 11.23 1.39 9.82
C ILE A 94 11.93 2.32 10.82
N PRO A 95 13.06 2.95 10.44
CA PRO A 95 13.84 3.76 11.37
C PRO A 95 13.18 5.11 11.63
N LYS A 96 13.31 5.59 12.88
CA LYS A 96 12.83 6.91 13.28
C LYS A 96 13.50 8.03 12.47
N GLY A 97 12.71 9.05 12.10
CA GLY A 97 13.19 10.25 11.44
C GLY A 97 13.66 10.06 10.00
N ARG A 98 13.42 8.90 9.42
CA ARG A 98 13.81 8.59 8.05
C ARG A 98 12.64 8.07 7.24
N ARG A 99 12.54 8.53 6.02
CA ARG A 99 11.67 7.92 5.03
C ARG A 99 12.26 6.59 4.59
N SER A 100 11.44 5.55 4.54
CA SER A 100 11.82 4.24 4.03
C SER A 100 10.76 3.71 3.08
N ALA A 101 11.15 2.78 2.21
CA ALA A 101 10.24 2.26 1.21
C ALA A 101 10.48 0.78 0.95
N LEU A 102 9.40 0.08 0.69
CA LEU A 102 9.38 -1.19 -0.02
C LEU A 102 9.17 -0.89 -1.51
N SER A 103 10.02 -1.41 -2.37
CA SER A 103 9.99 -1.15 -3.80
C SER A 103 10.37 -2.38 -4.62
N GLU A 104 9.86 -2.48 -5.84
CA GLU A 104 10.16 -3.60 -6.73
C GLU A 104 11.66 -3.77 -7.01
N ALA A 105 12.38 -2.66 -7.11
CA ALA A 105 13.81 -2.66 -7.40
C ALA A 105 14.69 -2.98 -6.17
N GLY A 106 14.13 -2.89 -4.97
CA GLY A 106 14.83 -3.13 -3.71
C GLY A 106 14.17 -4.21 -2.87
N THR A 107 14.17 -4.01 -1.57
CA THR A 107 13.39 -4.84 -0.67
C THR A 107 11.90 -4.58 -0.88
N HIS A 108 11.11 -5.63 -0.98
CA HIS A 108 9.67 -5.54 -1.19
C HIS A 108 8.91 -6.60 -0.42
N LEU A 109 7.62 -6.38 -0.26
CA LEU A 109 6.70 -7.36 0.24
C LEU A 109 6.23 -8.23 -0.93
N ARG A 110 6.24 -9.54 -0.78
CA ARG A 110 5.79 -10.50 -1.77
C ARG A 110 4.61 -11.29 -1.24
N LEU A 111 3.47 -11.19 -1.91
CA LEU A 111 2.30 -12.02 -1.68
C LEU A 111 2.47 -13.32 -2.47
N LEU A 112 2.16 -14.46 -1.85
CA LEU A 112 2.28 -15.78 -2.46
C LEU A 112 0.96 -16.53 -2.39
N GLY A 113 0.73 -17.39 -3.37
CA GLY A 113 -0.49 -18.15 -3.48
C GLY A 113 -1.69 -17.24 -3.73
N LEU A 114 -1.62 -16.40 -4.77
CA LEU A 114 -2.73 -15.55 -5.17
C LEU A 114 -3.99 -16.35 -5.44
N ARG A 115 -5.10 -15.96 -4.85
CA ARG A 115 -6.38 -16.65 -4.95
C ARG A 115 -7.25 -16.12 -6.08
N GLN A 116 -6.89 -15.00 -6.68
CA GLN A 116 -7.59 -14.37 -7.79
C GLN A 116 -6.65 -13.42 -8.55
N PRO A 117 -6.93 -13.13 -9.83
CA PRO A 117 -6.20 -12.10 -10.57
C PRO A 117 -6.39 -10.72 -9.94
N LEU A 118 -5.32 -9.93 -9.94
CA LEU A 118 -5.35 -8.55 -9.47
C LEU A 118 -5.66 -7.62 -10.65
N GLN A 119 -6.80 -6.96 -10.59
CA GLN A 119 -7.32 -6.15 -11.68
C GLN A 119 -6.95 -4.68 -11.50
N VAL A 120 -6.48 -4.07 -12.59
CA VAL A 120 -6.14 -2.64 -12.64
C VAL A 120 -7.30 -1.76 -12.16
N GLY A 121 -6.98 -0.77 -11.35
CA GLY A 121 -7.94 0.20 -10.83
C GLY A 121 -8.76 -0.30 -9.64
N ARG A 122 -8.58 -1.55 -9.21
CA ARG A 122 -9.19 -2.06 -8.00
C ARG A 122 -8.32 -1.82 -6.77
N ALA A 123 -8.97 -1.82 -5.61
CA ALA A 123 -8.33 -1.77 -4.31
C ALA A 123 -8.85 -2.94 -3.46
N TYR A 124 -7.96 -3.58 -2.74
CA TYR A 124 -8.25 -4.76 -1.93
C TYR A 124 -7.86 -4.54 -0.47
N PRO A 125 -8.66 -4.98 0.49
CA PRO A 125 -8.32 -4.90 1.89
C PRO A 125 -7.04 -5.67 2.21
N MET A 126 -6.14 -5.02 2.96
CA MET A 126 -4.90 -5.60 3.46
C MET A 126 -4.59 -5.03 4.84
N THR A 127 -4.31 -5.89 5.80
CA THR A 127 -3.90 -5.48 7.15
C THR A 127 -2.42 -5.75 7.32
N LEU A 128 -1.68 -4.70 7.65
CA LEU A 128 -0.26 -4.78 7.98
C LEU A 128 -0.09 -4.84 9.49
N ILE A 129 0.79 -5.70 9.97
CA ILE A 129 1.06 -5.88 11.40
C ILE A 129 2.43 -5.34 11.76
N PHE A 130 2.46 -4.40 12.69
CA PHE A 130 3.68 -3.76 13.19
C PHE A 130 3.91 -4.10 14.67
N VAL A 131 5.17 -4.10 15.08
CA VAL A 131 5.54 -4.39 16.48
C VAL A 131 4.97 -3.32 17.41
N ARG A 132 5.13 -2.03 17.07
CA ARG A 132 4.71 -0.91 17.91
C ARG A 132 3.30 -0.41 17.55
N ALA A 133 3.03 -0.12 16.29
CA ALA A 133 1.73 0.39 15.85
C ALA A 133 0.62 -0.67 15.88
N GLY A 134 0.97 -1.95 15.92
CA GLY A 134 0.00 -3.05 15.85
C GLY A 134 -0.62 -3.20 14.46
N PRO A 135 -1.87 -3.68 14.36
CA PRO A 135 -2.55 -3.87 13.08
C PRO A 135 -2.97 -2.53 12.48
N LEU A 136 -2.59 -2.32 11.22
CA LEU A 136 -3.01 -1.17 10.41
C LEU A 136 -3.82 -1.67 9.22
N GLN A 137 -5.08 -1.30 9.15
CA GLN A 137 -5.94 -1.62 8.02
C GLN A 137 -5.65 -0.68 6.86
N THR A 138 -5.36 -1.25 5.70
CA THR A 138 -4.99 -0.53 4.49
C THR A 138 -5.76 -1.06 3.29
N LEU A 139 -5.62 -0.36 2.16
CA LEU A 139 -6.09 -0.80 0.86
C LEU A 139 -4.88 -0.94 -0.07
N LEU A 140 -4.71 -2.14 -0.63
CA LEU A 140 -3.76 -2.39 -1.69
C LEU A 140 -4.37 -1.97 -3.02
N THR A 141 -3.80 -0.96 -3.68
CA THR A 141 -4.25 -0.51 -5.01
C THR A 141 -3.51 -1.26 -6.10
N VAL A 142 -4.21 -1.51 -7.21
CA VAL A 142 -3.62 -2.15 -8.39
C VAL A 142 -3.39 -1.10 -9.46
N ASP A 143 -2.13 -0.82 -9.73
CA ASP A 143 -1.69 0.20 -10.67
C ASP A 143 -1.20 -0.40 -12.00
N TYR A 144 -1.05 0.45 -13.02
CA TYR A 144 -0.56 0.05 -14.33
C TYR A 144 0.93 -0.28 -14.32
N ALA A 145 1.32 -1.18 -15.23
CA ALA A 145 2.72 -1.52 -15.46
C ALA A 145 3.59 -0.33 -15.94
N ARG A 146 2.97 0.76 -16.42
CA ARG A 146 3.68 1.96 -16.89
C ARG A 146 4.51 2.69 -15.83
N PHE A 147 4.32 2.38 -14.58
CA PHE A 147 5.13 2.93 -13.48
C PHE A 147 6.47 2.19 -13.29
N LEU A 148 6.93 1.52 -14.35
CA LEU A 148 8.28 0.98 -14.46
C LEU A 148 9.29 2.09 -14.68
#